data_d23d0e2d9c20e02b3e9ac145ac72d1f2
#
_entry.id   d23d0e2d9c20e02b3e9ac145ac72d1f2
#
_cell.length_a   1.000
_cell.length_b   1.000
_cell.length_c   1.000
_cell.angle_alpha   90.00
_cell.angle_beta   90.00
_cell.angle_gamma   90.00
#
_symmetry.space_group_name_H-M   'P 1'
#
loop_
_entity.id
_entity.type
_entity.pdbx_description
1 polymer ?
#
loop_
_entity_poly.entity_id
_entity_poly.type
_entity_poly.pdbx_seq_one_letter_code
_entity_poly.pdbx_strand_id
1 'polypeptide(L)'
;MREKEIESYLRDRIRRIGGKAYKFVSPGNNGVPDRLVCLPGGRAVFVELKAQGKAPRPIQIHQIGMLKQLGFRVEVIDSKEQVDEFVQTLGGDAK
;
A
#
# COMPACT_ATOMS: atom_id res chain seq x y z
N MET A 1 8.01 -0.77 -15.74
CA MET A 1 7.97 -1.81 -14.70
C MET A 1 6.54 -2.24 -14.50
N ARG A 2 6.32 -3.54 -14.42
CA ARG A 2 4.97 -4.08 -14.26
C ARG A 2 4.54 -4.04 -12.81
N GLU A 3 3.24 -3.94 -12.60
CA GLU A 3 2.66 -3.92 -11.26
C GLU A 3 3.08 -5.11 -10.41
N LYS A 4 3.14 -6.29 -11.02
CA LYS A 4 3.51 -7.52 -10.32
C LYS A 4 4.92 -7.45 -9.72
N GLU A 5 5.83 -6.80 -10.42
CA GLU A 5 7.21 -6.64 -9.94
C GLU A 5 7.26 -5.69 -8.74
N ILE A 6 6.48 -4.62 -8.79
CA ILE A 6 6.39 -3.66 -7.69
C ILE A 6 5.74 -4.33 -6.47
N GLU A 7 4.71 -5.13 -6.69
CA GLU A 7 4.04 -5.88 -5.64
C GLU A 7 5.02 -6.82 -4.91
N SER A 8 5.78 -7.58 -5.68
CA SER A 8 6.75 -8.51 -5.10
C SER A 8 7.79 -7.79 -4.27
N TYR A 9 8.26 -6.66 -4.77
CA TYR A 9 9.24 -5.83 -4.08
C TYR A 9 8.67 -5.26 -2.78
N LEU A 10 7.44 -4.76 -2.81
CA LEU A 10 6.76 -4.26 -1.61
C LEU A 10 6.66 -5.34 -0.54
N ARG A 11 6.19 -6.52 -0.92
CA ARG A 11 6.02 -7.64 0.01
C ARG A 11 7.34 -8.01 0.68
N ASP A 12 8.41 -8.06 -0.10
CA ASP A 12 9.73 -8.39 0.44
C ASP A 12 10.24 -7.33 1.41
N ARG A 13 10.12 -6.05 1.02
CA ARG A 13 10.61 -4.96 1.86
C ARG A 13 9.83 -4.85 3.17
N ILE A 14 8.52 -5.03 3.13
CA ILE A 14 7.67 -5.00 4.34
C ILE A 14 8.02 -6.17 5.26
N ARG A 15 8.25 -7.35 4.69
CA ARG A 15 8.64 -8.51 5.48
C ARG A 15 9.94 -8.25 6.24
N ARG A 16 10.90 -7.59 5.61
CA ARG A 16 12.20 -7.32 6.21
C ARG A 16 12.12 -6.42 7.44
N ILE A 17 11.10 -5.60 7.54
CA ILE A 17 10.90 -4.75 8.73
C ILE A 17 9.90 -5.34 9.71
N GLY A 18 9.57 -6.63 9.56
CA GLY A 18 8.73 -7.35 10.50
C GLY A 18 7.23 -7.25 10.23
N GLY A 19 6.84 -6.70 9.09
CA GLY A 19 5.44 -6.58 8.73
C GLY A 19 4.99 -7.60 7.71
N LYS A 20 3.76 -7.44 7.26
CA LYS A 20 3.21 -8.27 6.19
C LYS A 20 2.26 -7.43 5.33
N ALA A 21 2.42 -7.54 4.02
CA ALA A 21 1.54 -6.88 3.06
C ALA A 21 0.49 -7.88 2.60
N TYR A 22 -0.65 -7.88 3.27
CA TYR A 22 -1.76 -8.76 2.91
C TYR A 22 -2.44 -8.29 1.65
N LYS A 23 -2.91 -9.22 0.85
CA LYS A 23 -3.82 -8.88 -0.24
C LYS A 23 -5.15 -8.47 0.38
N PHE A 24 -5.67 -7.33 -0.06
CA PHE A 24 -6.93 -6.82 0.49
C PHE A 24 -8.03 -6.90 -0.55
N VAL A 25 -9.14 -7.51 -0.16
CA VAL A 25 -10.33 -7.64 -0.98
C VAL A 25 -11.53 -7.32 -0.10
N SER A 26 -12.44 -6.51 -0.61
CA SER A 26 -13.67 -6.20 0.11
C SER A 26 -14.85 -6.50 -0.80
N PRO A 27 -15.51 -7.66 -0.65
CA PRO A 27 -16.66 -8.00 -1.50
C PRO A 27 -17.75 -6.92 -1.39
N GLY A 28 -18.29 -6.51 -2.52
CA GLY A 28 -19.30 -5.47 -2.55
C GLY A 28 -18.75 -4.05 -2.53
N ASN A 29 -17.44 -3.87 -2.40
CA ASN A 29 -16.81 -2.54 -2.37
C ASN A 29 -15.71 -2.48 -3.41
N ASN A 30 -16.09 -2.21 -4.66
CA ASN A 30 -15.12 -2.10 -5.75
C ASN A 30 -14.19 -0.92 -5.53
N GLY A 31 -12.95 -1.10 -5.93
CA GLY A 31 -11.97 -0.01 -5.92
C GLY A 31 -11.19 0.17 -4.64
N VAL A 32 -11.34 -0.74 -3.66
CA VAL A 32 -10.50 -0.67 -2.45
C VAL A 32 -9.04 -0.92 -2.81
N PRO A 33 -8.09 -0.39 -2.01
CA PRO A 33 -6.67 -0.63 -2.26
C PRO A 33 -6.30 -2.11 -2.26
N ASP A 34 -5.24 -2.45 -3.02
CA ASP A 34 -4.83 -3.85 -3.24
C ASP A 34 -4.26 -4.52 -2.01
N ARG A 35 -3.58 -3.76 -1.16
CA ARG A 35 -2.82 -4.31 -0.06
C ARG A 35 -3.15 -3.63 1.25
N LEU A 36 -3.18 -4.44 2.30
CA LEU A 36 -3.22 -3.95 3.68
C LEU A 36 -1.88 -4.31 4.31
N VAL A 37 -1.06 -3.31 4.57
CA VAL A 37 0.25 -3.49 5.17
C VAL A 37 0.08 -3.43 6.69
N CYS A 38 0.35 -4.55 7.34
CA CYS A 38 0.28 -4.65 8.80
C CYS A 38 1.69 -4.63 9.36
N LEU A 39 1.91 -3.81 10.37
CA LEU A 39 3.23 -3.51 10.90
C LEU A 39 3.28 -3.78 12.40
N PRO A 40 4.49 -4.01 12.95
CA PRO A 40 4.66 -4.15 14.39
C PRO A 40 4.06 -2.95 15.13
N GLY A 41 3.51 -3.20 16.29
CA GLY A 41 2.85 -2.16 17.07
C GLY A 41 1.40 -1.93 16.70
N GLY A 42 0.84 -2.76 15.83
CA GLY A 42 -0.57 -2.67 15.46
C GLY A 42 -0.87 -1.58 14.44
N ARG A 43 0.13 -1.09 13.73
CA ARG A 43 -0.07 -0.09 12.66
C ARG A 43 -0.51 -0.77 11.38
N ALA A 44 -1.40 -0.11 10.64
CA ALA A 44 -1.88 -0.62 9.37
C ALA A 44 -1.93 0.51 8.34
N VAL A 45 -1.48 0.22 7.13
CA VAL A 45 -1.46 1.18 6.02
C VAL A 45 -2.03 0.50 4.79
N PHE A 46 -2.94 1.17 4.09
CA PHE A 46 -3.46 0.67 2.82
C PHE A 46 -2.52 1.10 1.69
N VAL A 47 -2.30 0.22 0.74
CA VAL A 47 -1.45 0.50 -0.42
C VAL A 47 -2.18 0.08 -1.70
N GLU A 48 -2.29 1.03 -2.63
CA GLU A 48 -2.77 0.77 -3.98
C GLU A 48 -1.56 0.68 -4.89
N LEU A 49 -1.41 -0.46 -5.57
CA LEU A 49 -0.28 -0.68 -6.48
C LEU A 49 -0.73 -0.44 -7.92
N LYS A 50 0.13 0.21 -8.68
CA LYS A 50 -0.09 0.50 -10.10
C LYS A 50 1.17 0.16 -10.87
N ALA A 51 0.99 -0.22 -12.14
CA ALA A 51 2.12 -0.29 -13.06
C ALA A 51 2.69 1.11 -13.23
N GLN A 52 3.97 1.17 -13.52
CA GLN A 52 4.68 2.46 -13.65
C GLN A 52 3.96 3.38 -14.63
N GLY A 53 3.69 4.60 -14.18
CA GLY A 53 3.04 5.62 -14.97
C GLY A 53 1.53 5.53 -15.01
N LYS A 54 0.93 4.52 -14.36
CA LYS A 54 -0.52 4.39 -14.31
C LYS A 54 -1.07 5.07 -13.06
N ALA A 55 -2.30 5.58 -13.18
CA ALA A 55 -2.98 6.26 -12.08
C ALA A 55 -4.20 5.46 -11.63
N PRO A 56 -4.65 5.66 -10.38
CA PRO A 56 -5.88 5.02 -9.92
C PRO A 56 -7.10 5.45 -10.74
N ARG A 57 -8.02 4.53 -10.93
CA ARG A 57 -9.30 4.83 -11.57
C ARG A 57 -10.19 5.64 -10.64
N PRO A 58 -11.23 6.35 -11.15
CA PRO A 58 -12.10 7.15 -10.30
C PRO A 58 -12.71 6.41 -9.11
N ILE A 59 -13.14 5.15 -9.30
CA ILE A 59 -13.70 4.36 -8.20
C ILE A 59 -12.63 4.09 -7.11
N GLN A 60 -11.39 3.92 -7.50
CA GLN A 60 -10.29 3.73 -6.56
C GLN A 60 -10.00 5.02 -5.81
N ILE A 61 -9.99 6.15 -6.50
CA ILE A 61 -9.79 7.47 -5.88
C ILE A 61 -10.87 7.70 -4.81
N HIS A 62 -12.12 7.33 -5.12
CA HIS A 62 -13.23 7.46 -4.18
C HIS A 62 -12.98 6.64 -2.91
N GLN A 63 -12.61 5.38 -3.06
CA GLN A 63 -12.35 4.50 -1.92
C GLN A 63 -11.16 4.98 -1.10
N ILE A 64 -10.10 5.42 -1.77
CA ILE A 64 -8.92 5.98 -1.10
C ILE A 64 -9.32 7.19 -0.26
N GLY A 65 -10.14 8.07 -0.85
CA GLY A 65 -10.61 9.26 -0.15
C GLY A 65 -11.42 8.93 1.11
N MET A 66 -12.28 7.92 1.02
CA MET A 66 -13.08 7.48 2.16
C MET A 66 -12.20 6.94 3.29
N LEU A 67 -11.20 6.13 2.96
CA LEU A 67 -10.29 5.58 3.96
C LEU A 67 -9.48 6.69 4.63
N LYS A 68 -9.03 7.68 3.86
CA LYS A 68 -8.30 8.82 4.42
C LYS A 68 -9.18 9.63 5.36
N GLN A 69 -10.45 9.82 5.03
CA GLN A 69 -11.38 10.53 5.90
C GLN A 69 -11.59 9.80 7.23
N LEU A 70 -11.49 8.47 7.21
CA LEU A 70 -11.58 7.68 8.43
C LEU A 70 -10.29 7.70 9.25
N GLY A 71 -9.25 8.35 8.75
CA GLY A 71 -7.99 8.50 9.46
C GLY A 71 -6.92 7.49 9.09
N PHE A 72 -7.16 6.65 8.09
CA PHE A 72 -6.16 5.69 7.65
C PHE A 72 -5.15 6.32 6.70
N ARG A 73 -3.90 5.88 6.80
CA ARG A 73 -2.90 6.21 5.81
C ARG A 73 -3.11 5.33 4.57
N VAL A 74 -3.12 5.95 3.40
CA VAL A 74 -3.24 5.25 2.12
C VAL A 74 -2.16 5.77 1.19
N GLU A 75 -1.38 4.84 0.60
CA GLU A 75 -0.33 5.18 -0.35
C GLU A 75 -0.67 4.61 -1.72
N VAL A 76 -0.35 5.36 -2.76
CA VAL A 76 -0.42 4.88 -4.14
C VAL A 76 1.02 4.76 -4.64
N ILE A 77 1.39 3.55 -5.07
CA ILE A 77 2.79 3.25 -5.40
C ILE A 77 2.85 2.65 -6.81
N ASP A 78 3.70 3.23 -7.66
CA ASP A 78 3.90 2.74 -9.02
C ASP A 78 5.36 2.52 -9.38
N SER A 79 6.27 2.52 -8.37
CA SER A 79 7.70 2.30 -8.63
C SER A 79 8.38 1.70 -7.40
N LYS A 80 9.54 1.09 -7.63
CA LYS A 80 10.37 0.57 -6.52
C LYS A 80 10.90 1.70 -5.67
N GLU A 81 11.21 2.83 -6.27
CA GLU A 81 11.68 4.00 -5.53
C GLU A 81 10.63 4.46 -4.52
N GLN A 82 9.36 4.46 -4.94
CA GLN A 82 8.27 4.83 -4.03
C GLN A 82 8.10 3.80 -2.92
N VAL A 83 8.33 2.52 -3.20
CA VAL A 83 8.33 1.49 -2.16
C VAL A 83 9.42 1.79 -1.13
N ASP A 84 10.63 2.11 -1.61
CA ASP A 84 11.75 2.41 -0.72
C ASP A 84 11.45 3.61 0.16
N GLU A 85 10.90 4.68 -0.41
CA GLU A 85 10.52 5.87 0.34
C GLU A 85 9.46 5.55 1.39
N PHE A 86 8.46 4.77 1.00
CA PHE A 86 7.39 4.36 1.90
C PHE A 86 7.95 3.56 3.08
N VAL A 87 8.74 2.55 2.79
CA VAL A 87 9.34 1.71 3.84
C VAL A 87 10.24 2.52 4.76
N GLN A 88 10.96 3.49 4.23
CA GLN A 88 11.81 4.36 5.04
C GLN A 88 10.99 5.15 6.06
N THR A 89 9.81 5.62 5.69
CA THR A 89 8.94 6.32 6.65
C THR A 89 8.43 5.40 7.75
N LEU A 90 8.27 4.11 7.46
CA LEU A 90 7.81 3.11 8.43
C LEU A 90 8.94 2.64 9.33
N GLY A 91 10.10 2.40 8.75
CA GLY A 91 11.26 1.90 9.49
C GLY A 91 11.76 2.86 10.54
N GLY A 92 11.61 4.17 10.30
CA GLY A 92 11.99 5.17 11.27
C GLY A 92 11.18 5.06 12.56
N ASP A 93 9.98 4.52 12.49
CA ASP A 93 9.10 4.35 13.64
C ASP A 93 9.38 3.07 14.41
N ALA A 94 10.18 2.18 13.85
CA ALA A 94 10.46 0.89 14.47
C ALA A 94 11.51 0.98 15.57
N LYS A 95 12.03 2.13 15.79
CA LYS A 95 13.05 2.35 16.82
C LYS A 95 12.48 2.21 18.22
#